data_ee0686f49713ce654416c89b14449199
#
_entry.id   ee0686f49713ce654416c89b14449199
#
_cell.length_a   1.000
_cell.length_b   1.000
_cell.length_c   1.000
_cell.angle_alpha   90.00
_cell.angle_beta   90.00
_cell.angle_gamma   90.00
#
_symmetry.space_group_name_H-M   'P 1'
#
loop_
_entity.id
_entity.type
_entity.pdbx_description
1 polymer ?
#
loop_
_entity_poly.entity_id
_entity_poly.type
_entity_poly.pdbx_seq_one_letter_code
_entity_poly.pdbx_strand_id
1 'polypeptide(L)'
;VGVHNSAPMKTLKTICNDAMSKKRKIHILPPYRYDIKLQVFDLLGIHPNQQKEEASMDLIKAVVKMRSTKTQEEIEELERAAVIGYKMHTTAMKLVRPGVTEKYVAGQVSGVAHSYGSMVSFPTIFSQHGEIQHGYPSMNVLEEGRLALCDAGAETMNNYCSDNTRTMPVSGKFSQRQLEIYSIVEECHDHALDVAKPGVKWADVHFSVCRLLFDRMKELGLAKGDTEEAVKAGAHAMFLLHGLGPWMGTGP
;
A
#
# COMPACT_ATOMS: atom_id res chain seq x y z
N VAL A 1 -8.84 -3.79 24.12
CA VAL A 1 -7.51 -3.45 23.62
C VAL A 1 -6.39 -4.26 24.30
N GLY A 2 -6.64 -5.23 25.17
CA GLY A 2 -5.63 -6.08 25.79
C GLY A 2 -4.57 -5.36 26.67
N VAL A 3 -4.69 -4.06 26.89
CA VAL A 3 -3.79 -3.29 27.76
C VAL A 3 -4.36 -3.27 29.18
N HIS A 4 -3.70 -3.94 30.10
CA HIS A 4 -4.14 -4.04 31.48
C HIS A 4 -3.67 -2.87 32.36
N ASN A 5 -2.57 -2.23 31.99
CA ASN A 5 -1.98 -1.12 32.73
C ASN A 5 -1.79 0.10 31.83
N SER A 6 -2.20 1.25 32.29
CA SER A 6 -1.98 2.52 31.61
C SER A 6 -1.44 3.57 32.57
N ALA A 7 -0.73 4.57 32.06
CA ALA A 7 -0.21 5.69 32.83
C ALA A 7 -0.34 6.98 32.00
N PRO A 8 -0.41 8.14 32.65
CA PRO A 8 -0.40 9.41 31.94
C PRO A 8 0.87 9.57 31.10
N MET A 9 0.75 10.10 29.89
CA MET A 9 1.89 10.33 28.96
C MET A 9 3.05 11.10 29.59
N LYS A 10 2.76 12.05 30.52
CA LYS A 10 3.79 12.79 31.25
C LYS A 10 4.75 11.92 32.08
N THR A 11 4.34 10.68 32.43
CA THR A 11 5.20 9.73 33.17
C THR A 11 6.23 9.06 32.28
N LEU A 12 6.06 9.08 30.95
CA LEU A 12 6.92 8.38 30.01
C LEU A 12 8.37 8.90 30.10
N LYS A 13 8.56 10.21 30.19
CA LYS A 13 9.90 10.82 30.33
C LYS A 13 10.62 10.35 31.60
N THR A 14 9.88 10.26 32.71
CA THR A 14 10.42 9.77 33.99
C THR A 14 10.83 8.30 33.87
N ILE A 15 10.02 7.46 33.19
CA ILE A 15 10.31 6.04 32.94
C ILE A 15 11.56 5.89 32.06
N CYS A 16 11.68 6.70 31.01
CA CYS A 16 12.86 6.71 30.15
C CYS A 16 14.13 7.13 30.93
N ASN A 17 14.04 8.18 31.73
CA ASN A 17 15.15 8.65 32.55
C ASN A 17 15.59 7.60 33.58
N ASP A 18 14.65 6.92 34.25
CA ASP A 18 14.95 5.81 35.16
C ASP A 18 15.63 4.64 34.41
N ALA A 19 15.15 4.29 33.23
CA ALA A 19 15.77 3.27 32.43
C ALA A 19 17.22 3.62 32.04
N MET A 20 17.45 4.86 31.58
CA MET A 20 18.78 5.35 31.22
C MET A 20 19.72 5.40 32.42
N SER A 21 19.26 5.88 33.59
CA SER A 21 20.06 5.94 34.81
C SER A 21 20.50 4.56 35.28
N LYS A 22 19.66 3.55 35.06
CA LYS A 22 19.94 2.12 35.33
C LYS A 22 20.70 1.41 34.22
N LYS A 23 21.15 2.15 33.19
CA LYS A 23 21.83 1.64 32.00
C LYS A 23 21.03 0.56 31.26
N ARG A 24 19.69 0.60 31.34
CA ARG A 24 18.82 -0.28 30.55
C ARG A 24 18.72 0.27 29.13
N LYS A 25 18.86 -0.61 28.15
CA LYS A 25 18.70 -0.24 26.74
C LYS A 25 17.24 0.07 26.44
N ILE A 26 16.99 1.22 25.84
CA ILE A 26 15.68 1.59 25.29
C ILE A 26 15.73 1.31 23.81
N HIS A 27 14.78 0.51 23.34
CA HIS A 27 14.67 0.17 21.93
C HIS A 27 13.66 1.07 21.23
N ILE A 28 14.03 1.60 20.08
CA ILE A 28 13.16 2.41 19.23
C ILE A 28 13.08 1.80 17.82
N LEU A 29 11.93 1.97 17.17
CA LEU A 29 11.80 1.80 15.72
C LEU A 29 12.26 3.07 15.02
N PRO A 30 12.71 3.02 13.75
CA PRO A 30 13.11 4.21 13.02
C PRO A 30 11.89 5.09 12.74
N PRO A 31 11.78 6.28 13.39
CA PRO A 31 10.64 7.14 13.17
C PRO A 31 10.76 7.84 11.81
N TYR A 32 9.67 7.86 11.01
CA TYR A 32 9.65 8.60 9.76
C TYR A 32 8.89 9.95 9.89
N ARG A 33 7.91 10.05 10.80
CA ARG A 33 7.16 11.29 11.05
C ARG A 33 7.96 12.25 11.91
N TYR A 34 7.92 13.54 11.58
CA TYR A 34 8.68 14.55 12.30
C TYR A 34 8.22 14.78 13.74
N ASP A 35 6.91 14.68 14.00
CA ASP A 35 6.36 14.77 15.36
C ASP A 35 6.91 13.66 16.26
N ILE A 36 6.99 12.42 15.77
CA ILE A 36 7.59 11.29 16.49
C ILE A 36 9.10 11.49 16.68
N LYS A 37 9.80 12.02 15.65
CA LYS A 37 11.23 12.34 15.78
C LYS A 37 11.50 13.35 16.90
N LEU A 38 10.67 14.37 17.02
CA LEU A 38 10.77 15.36 18.09
C LEU A 38 10.46 14.76 19.47
N GLN A 39 9.45 13.89 19.56
CA GLN A 39 9.14 13.17 20.80
C GLN A 39 10.29 12.25 21.24
N VAL A 40 10.90 11.50 20.32
CA VAL A 40 12.07 10.66 20.62
C VAL A 40 13.24 11.53 21.08
N PHE A 41 13.47 12.67 20.46
CA PHE A 41 14.51 13.62 20.90
C PHE A 41 14.24 14.14 22.32
N ASP A 42 13.00 14.56 22.62
CA ASP A 42 12.63 15.04 23.95
C ASP A 42 12.74 13.97 25.04
N LEU A 43 12.41 12.72 24.70
CA LEU A 43 12.41 11.59 25.64
C LEU A 43 13.82 11.01 25.90
N LEU A 44 14.64 10.89 24.84
CA LEU A 44 15.89 10.12 24.86
C LEU A 44 17.13 10.95 24.55
N GLY A 45 16.98 12.20 24.10
CA GLY A 45 18.09 13.06 23.69
C GLY A 45 18.72 12.68 22.34
N ILE A 46 18.14 11.71 21.60
CA ILE A 46 18.68 11.25 20.31
C ILE A 46 18.27 12.24 19.22
N HIS A 47 19.25 12.89 18.60
CA HIS A 47 18.99 13.88 17.55
C HIS A 47 18.26 13.26 16.34
N PRO A 48 17.26 13.94 15.74
CA PRO A 48 16.47 13.41 14.63
C PRO A 48 17.26 12.77 13.48
N ASN A 49 18.43 13.32 13.16
CA ASN A 49 19.30 12.78 12.10
C ASN A 49 20.01 11.47 12.48
N GLN A 50 20.09 11.13 13.77
CA GLN A 50 20.75 9.92 14.28
C GLN A 50 19.76 8.80 14.57
N GLN A 51 18.47 9.10 14.69
CA GLN A 51 17.44 8.14 15.13
C GLN A 51 17.30 6.92 14.23
N LYS A 52 17.61 7.05 12.94
CA LYS A 52 17.60 5.92 12.01
C LYS A 52 18.74 4.94 12.30
N GLU A 53 19.90 5.44 12.64
CA GLU A 53 21.10 4.64 12.97
C GLU A 53 20.99 4.02 14.36
N GLU A 54 20.38 4.74 15.31
CA GLU A 54 20.12 4.29 16.67
C GLU A 54 18.92 3.34 16.80
N ALA A 55 18.16 3.13 15.71
CA ALA A 55 17.02 2.23 15.71
C ALA A 55 17.45 0.79 16.02
N SER A 56 16.67 0.11 16.87
CA SER A 56 17.00 -1.23 17.33
C SER A 56 16.68 -2.28 16.26
N MET A 57 17.69 -2.89 15.70
CA MET A 57 17.53 -4.00 14.77
C MET A 57 16.83 -5.21 15.41
N ASP A 58 17.05 -5.46 16.73
CA ASP A 58 16.38 -6.54 17.45
C ASP A 58 14.87 -6.29 17.57
N LEU A 59 14.48 -5.03 17.86
CA LEU A 59 13.06 -4.64 17.90
C LEU A 59 12.42 -4.73 16.52
N ILE A 60 13.11 -4.25 15.47
CA ILE A 60 12.65 -4.37 14.09
C ILE A 60 12.39 -5.83 13.72
N LYS A 61 13.35 -6.71 13.98
CA LYS A 61 13.21 -8.15 13.69
C LYS A 61 12.08 -8.80 14.49
N ALA A 62 11.91 -8.43 15.77
CA ALA A 62 10.82 -8.93 16.60
C ALA A 62 9.44 -8.52 16.06
N VAL A 63 9.27 -7.24 15.69
CA VAL A 63 8.04 -6.73 15.10
C VAL A 63 7.75 -7.39 13.75
N VAL A 64 8.76 -7.50 12.87
CA VAL A 64 8.63 -8.19 11.58
C VAL A 64 8.19 -9.63 11.79
N LYS A 65 8.82 -10.37 12.71
CA LYS A 65 8.46 -11.76 13.00
C LYS A 65 7.00 -11.90 13.48
N MET A 66 6.54 -11.01 14.35
CA MET A 66 5.16 -11.01 14.83
C MET A 66 4.15 -10.72 13.73
N ARG A 67 4.46 -9.79 12.82
CA ARG A 67 3.58 -9.37 11.73
C ARG A 67 3.62 -10.28 10.51
N SER A 68 4.66 -11.11 10.35
CA SER A 68 4.84 -11.96 9.15
C SER A 68 3.82 -13.07 9.05
N THR A 69 3.43 -13.67 10.19
CA THR A 69 2.45 -14.77 10.22
C THR A 69 1.22 -14.27 10.95
N LYS A 70 0.07 -14.33 10.26
CA LYS A 70 -1.21 -13.90 10.79
C LYS A 70 -1.88 -15.02 11.58
N THR A 71 -2.55 -14.65 12.68
CA THR A 71 -3.47 -15.56 13.37
C THR A 71 -4.78 -15.71 12.57
N GLN A 72 -5.64 -16.64 12.97
CA GLN A 72 -6.94 -16.81 12.33
C GLN A 72 -7.81 -15.57 12.49
N GLU A 73 -7.78 -14.93 13.65
CA GLU A 73 -8.53 -13.70 13.93
C GLU A 73 -8.04 -12.53 13.07
N GLU A 74 -6.72 -12.43 12.83
CA GLU A 74 -6.15 -11.43 11.93
C GLU A 74 -6.59 -11.66 10.48
N ILE A 75 -6.65 -12.92 10.03
CA ILE A 75 -7.14 -13.27 8.70
C ILE A 75 -8.61 -12.87 8.54
N GLU A 76 -9.46 -13.15 9.54
CA GLU A 76 -10.87 -12.77 9.51
C GLU A 76 -11.06 -11.24 9.42
N GLU A 77 -10.23 -10.46 10.11
CA GLU A 77 -10.25 -9.01 10.01
C GLU A 77 -9.81 -8.51 8.63
N LEU A 78 -8.76 -9.12 8.05
CA LEU A 78 -8.31 -8.82 6.69
C LEU A 78 -9.39 -9.14 5.65
N GLU A 79 -10.10 -10.26 5.80
CA GLU A 79 -11.22 -10.63 4.92
C GLU A 79 -12.38 -9.64 5.05
N ARG A 80 -12.70 -9.17 6.26
CA ARG A 80 -13.70 -8.10 6.46
C ARG A 80 -13.31 -6.82 5.75
N ALA A 81 -12.05 -6.39 5.91
CA ALA A 81 -11.53 -5.22 5.20
C ALA A 81 -11.61 -5.40 3.68
N ALA A 82 -11.24 -6.59 3.17
CA ALA A 82 -11.31 -6.91 1.74
C ALA A 82 -12.74 -6.88 1.19
N VAL A 83 -13.74 -7.38 1.95
CA VAL A 83 -15.16 -7.31 1.56
C VAL A 83 -15.63 -5.86 1.44
N ILE A 84 -15.21 -4.97 2.34
CA ILE A 84 -15.55 -3.55 2.24
C ILE A 84 -14.83 -2.93 1.05
N GLY A 85 -13.53 -3.21 0.85
CA GLY A 85 -12.76 -2.79 -0.31
C GLY A 85 -13.40 -3.22 -1.65
N TYR A 86 -13.88 -4.47 -1.75
CA TYR A 86 -14.63 -4.94 -2.91
C TYR A 86 -15.85 -4.06 -3.21
N LYS A 87 -16.61 -3.67 -2.18
CA LYS A 87 -17.77 -2.79 -2.34
C LYS A 87 -17.37 -1.37 -2.74
N MET A 88 -16.25 -0.88 -2.25
CA MET A 88 -15.69 0.41 -2.67
C MET A 88 -15.37 0.39 -4.16
N HIS A 89 -14.64 -0.60 -4.65
CA HIS A 89 -14.28 -0.73 -6.06
C HIS A 89 -15.46 -0.96 -6.98
N THR A 90 -16.41 -1.82 -6.59
CA THR A 90 -17.64 -2.03 -7.38
C THR A 90 -18.52 -0.79 -7.43
N THR A 91 -18.47 0.07 -6.41
CA THR A 91 -19.12 1.38 -6.42
C THR A 91 -18.44 2.31 -7.43
N ALA A 92 -17.10 2.39 -7.43
CA ALA A 92 -16.36 3.14 -8.44
C ALA A 92 -16.75 2.70 -9.87
N MET A 93 -16.71 1.39 -10.15
CA MET A 93 -17.06 0.82 -11.46
C MET A 93 -18.47 1.20 -11.92
N LYS A 94 -19.43 1.30 -11.02
CA LYS A 94 -20.83 1.70 -11.33
C LYS A 94 -20.99 3.19 -11.59
N LEU A 95 -20.13 4.01 -11.00
CA LEU A 95 -20.25 5.49 -11.07
C LEU A 95 -19.41 6.11 -12.19
N VAL A 96 -18.36 5.42 -12.61
CA VAL A 96 -17.43 5.93 -13.64
C VAL A 96 -18.16 6.03 -14.99
N ARG A 97 -18.22 7.26 -15.50
CA ARG A 97 -18.74 7.61 -16.83
C ARG A 97 -18.29 9.01 -17.22
N PRO A 98 -18.29 9.36 -18.51
CA PRO A 98 -18.00 10.72 -18.95
C PRO A 98 -18.89 11.75 -18.25
N GLY A 99 -18.34 12.91 -17.92
CA GLY A 99 -19.06 14.02 -17.27
C GLY A 99 -19.11 13.99 -15.74
N VAL A 100 -18.68 12.91 -15.10
CA VAL A 100 -18.56 12.82 -13.64
C VAL A 100 -17.17 13.30 -13.20
N THR A 101 -17.06 13.97 -12.04
CA THR A 101 -15.76 14.41 -11.54
C THR A 101 -15.04 13.30 -10.75
N GLU A 102 -13.70 13.29 -10.78
CA GLU A 102 -12.87 12.39 -9.97
C GLU A 102 -13.25 12.47 -8.49
N LYS A 103 -13.40 13.69 -7.98
CA LYS A 103 -13.71 13.94 -6.56
C LYS A 103 -15.08 13.40 -6.14
N TYR A 104 -16.07 13.42 -7.03
CA TYR A 104 -17.38 12.84 -6.76
C TYR A 104 -17.26 11.32 -6.58
N VAL A 105 -16.59 10.63 -7.52
CA VAL A 105 -16.41 9.18 -7.44
C VAL A 105 -15.63 8.80 -6.18
N ALA A 106 -14.52 9.46 -5.89
CA ALA A 106 -13.73 9.22 -4.70
C ALA A 106 -14.51 9.43 -3.40
N GLY A 107 -15.36 10.47 -3.36
CA GLY A 107 -16.23 10.73 -2.21
C GLY A 107 -17.24 9.62 -1.97
N GLN A 108 -17.84 9.08 -3.04
CA GLN A 108 -18.77 7.95 -2.94
C GLN A 108 -18.04 6.67 -2.50
N VAL A 109 -16.86 6.40 -3.04
CA VAL A 109 -16.01 5.26 -2.67
C VAL A 109 -15.64 5.32 -1.18
N SER A 110 -15.17 6.48 -0.70
CA SER A 110 -14.86 6.68 0.73
C SER A 110 -16.11 6.56 1.61
N GLY A 111 -17.26 7.04 1.14
CA GLY A 111 -18.56 6.92 1.81
C GLY A 111 -18.98 5.46 2.03
N VAL A 112 -18.59 4.54 1.15
CA VAL A 112 -18.82 3.10 1.35
C VAL A 112 -18.09 2.61 2.60
N ALA A 113 -16.79 2.90 2.78
CA ALA A 113 -16.06 2.50 3.99
C ALA A 113 -16.76 3.03 5.25
N HIS A 114 -17.10 4.31 5.27
CA HIS A 114 -17.80 4.93 6.41
C HIS A 114 -19.17 4.31 6.69
N SER A 115 -19.92 3.90 5.66
CA SER A 115 -21.24 3.27 5.81
C SER A 115 -21.18 1.90 6.49
N TYR A 116 -20.00 1.26 6.47
CA TYR A 116 -19.75 0.00 7.19
C TYR A 116 -19.12 0.22 8.58
N GLY A 117 -19.13 1.45 9.09
CA GLY A 117 -18.51 1.80 10.38
C GLY A 117 -16.99 1.76 10.37
N SER A 118 -16.39 1.73 9.18
CA SER A 118 -14.95 1.68 8.95
C SER A 118 -14.40 3.06 8.58
N MET A 119 -13.08 3.20 8.66
CA MET A 119 -12.36 4.32 8.06
C MET A 119 -11.81 3.89 6.69
N VAL A 120 -11.35 4.83 5.89
CA VAL A 120 -10.47 4.51 4.76
C VAL A 120 -9.08 4.16 5.28
N SER A 121 -8.44 3.14 4.72
CA SER A 121 -7.07 2.74 5.12
C SER A 121 -6.02 3.80 4.75
N PHE A 122 -6.28 4.55 3.70
CA PHE A 122 -5.51 5.70 3.24
C PHE A 122 -6.42 6.64 2.43
N PRO A 123 -6.04 7.89 2.19
CA PRO A 123 -6.83 8.79 1.35
C PRO A 123 -7.08 8.18 -0.03
N THR A 124 -8.35 7.97 -0.38
CA THR A 124 -8.74 7.35 -1.65
C THR A 124 -8.10 8.08 -2.84
N ILE A 125 -7.38 7.35 -3.67
CA ILE A 125 -6.79 7.82 -4.91
C ILE A 125 -7.76 7.46 -6.04
N PHE A 126 -8.16 8.46 -6.79
CA PHE A 126 -9.01 8.27 -7.97
C PHE A 126 -8.67 9.30 -9.03
N SER A 127 -8.20 8.86 -10.20
CA SER A 127 -7.83 9.77 -11.28
C SER A 127 -7.87 9.10 -12.64
N GLN A 128 -8.20 9.90 -13.68
CA GLN A 128 -7.97 9.54 -15.09
C GLN A 128 -6.54 9.84 -15.55
N HIS A 129 -5.70 10.34 -14.67
CA HIS A 129 -4.28 10.58 -14.83
C HIS A 129 -3.48 9.61 -13.95
N GLY A 130 -3.61 8.29 -14.22
CA GLY A 130 -2.94 7.23 -13.46
C GLY A 130 -1.41 7.32 -13.46
N GLU A 131 -0.82 8.05 -14.40
CA GLU A 131 0.60 8.37 -14.44
C GLU A 131 1.04 9.26 -13.28
N ILE A 132 0.12 9.97 -12.64
CA ILE A 132 0.36 10.74 -11.41
C ILE A 132 0.00 9.85 -10.24
N GLN A 133 0.96 9.02 -9.79
CA GLN A 133 0.77 8.15 -8.64
C GLN A 133 0.56 8.97 -7.36
N HIS A 134 -0.25 8.46 -6.43
CA HIS A 134 -0.57 9.08 -5.16
C HIS A 134 -1.16 10.50 -5.27
N GLY A 135 -1.82 10.81 -6.42
CA GLY A 135 -2.53 12.07 -6.61
C GLY A 135 -3.86 12.10 -5.86
N TYR A 136 -4.20 13.25 -5.29
CA TYR A 136 -5.52 13.43 -4.68
C TYR A 136 -6.59 13.63 -5.76
N PRO A 137 -7.81 13.08 -5.57
CA PRO A 137 -8.91 13.30 -6.50
C PRO A 137 -9.21 14.79 -6.68
N SER A 138 -9.31 15.21 -7.91
CA SER A 138 -9.51 16.60 -8.29
C SER A 138 -10.94 16.85 -8.79
N MET A 139 -11.23 18.09 -9.19
CA MET A 139 -12.45 18.45 -9.88
C MET A 139 -12.40 18.16 -11.40
N ASN A 140 -11.36 17.49 -11.88
CA ASN A 140 -11.28 17.03 -13.26
C ASN A 140 -12.52 16.20 -13.63
N VAL A 141 -13.07 16.51 -14.78
CA VAL A 141 -14.21 15.79 -15.35
C VAL A 141 -13.68 14.58 -16.12
N LEU A 142 -14.23 13.42 -15.85
CA LEU A 142 -13.88 12.18 -16.57
C LEU A 142 -14.28 12.29 -18.04
N GLU A 143 -13.35 11.97 -18.92
CA GLU A 143 -13.47 12.11 -20.36
C GLU A 143 -13.63 10.76 -21.06
N GLU A 144 -14.38 10.76 -22.14
CA GLU A 144 -14.53 9.60 -23.01
C GLU A 144 -13.17 9.15 -23.58
N GLY A 145 -12.96 7.84 -23.64
CA GLY A 145 -11.71 7.25 -24.15
C GLY A 145 -10.56 7.22 -23.13
N ARG A 146 -10.73 7.79 -21.94
CA ARG A 146 -9.76 7.68 -20.83
C ARG A 146 -9.94 6.41 -20.01
N LEU A 147 -8.90 6.05 -19.29
CA LEU A 147 -8.96 5.10 -18.18
C LEU A 147 -9.05 5.86 -16.85
N ALA A 148 -9.72 5.30 -15.87
CA ALA A 148 -9.72 5.79 -14.50
C ALA A 148 -9.08 4.73 -13.58
N LEU A 149 -8.11 5.15 -12.79
CA LEU A 149 -7.49 4.36 -11.74
C LEU A 149 -8.21 4.68 -10.44
N CYS A 150 -8.60 3.64 -9.71
CA CYS A 150 -9.11 3.71 -8.35
C CYS A 150 -8.20 2.89 -7.43
N ASP A 151 -7.59 3.54 -6.46
CA ASP A 151 -6.81 2.92 -5.42
C ASP A 151 -7.44 3.27 -4.08
N ALA A 152 -7.98 2.27 -3.41
CA ALA A 152 -8.82 2.45 -2.24
C ALA A 152 -8.86 1.20 -1.36
N GLY A 153 -9.00 1.44 -0.07
CA GLY A 153 -9.16 0.40 0.91
C GLY A 153 -9.89 0.87 2.17
N ALA A 154 -10.29 -0.06 2.99
CA ALA A 154 -10.97 0.17 4.26
C ALA A 154 -10.16 -0.36 5.43
N GLU A 155 -10.18 0.38 6.54
CA GLU A 155 -9.61 -0.01 7.82
C GLU A 155 -10.74 -0.46 8.75
N THR A 156 -10.69 -1.69 9.25
CA THR A 156 -11.69 -2.21 10.20
C THR A 156 -11.56 -1.54 11.57
N MET A 157 -12.56 -1.73 12.44
CA MET A 157 -12.52 -1.24 13.83
C MET A 157 -11.34 -1.80 14.64
N ASN A 158 -10.73 -2.89 14.20
CA ASN A 158 -9.54 -3.50 14.78
C ASN A 158 -8.23 -3.08 14.07
N ASN A 159 -8.31 -2.05 13.21
CA ASN A 159 -7.19 -1.46 12.47
C ASN A 159 -6.51 -2.41 11.43
N TYR A 160 -7.25 -3.39 10.91
CA TYR A 160 -6.79 -4.19 9.77
C TYR A 160 -7.26 -3.56 8.47
N CYS A 161 -6.35 -3.47 7.51
CA CYS A 161 -6.55 -2.68 6.29
C CYS A 161 -6.65 -3.57 5.05
N SER A 162 -7.53 -3.20 4.12
CA SER A 162 -7.42 -3.59 2.72
C SER A 162 -6.77 -2.49 1.91
N ASP A 163 -6.14 -2.88 0.82
CA ASP A 163 -5.45 -2.01 -0.12
C ASP A 163 -5.50 -2.66 -1.50
N ASN A 164 -6.27 -2.09 -2.40
CA ASN A 164 -6.48 -2.62 -3.73
C ASN A 164 -6.55 -1.51 -4.77
N THR A 165 -5.93 -1.73 -5.93
CA THR A 165 -6.06 -0.85 -7.08
C THR A 165 -6.83 -1.54 -8.20
N ARG A 166 -7.72 -0.80 -8.87
CA ARG A 166 -8.41 -1.22 -10.09
C ARG A 166 -8.44 -0.11 -11.11
N THR A 167 -8.16 -0.47 -12.36
CA THR A 167 -8.26 0.44 -13.50
C THR A 167 -9.48 0.06 -14.35
N MET A 168 -10.25 1.05 -14.77
CA MET A 168 -11.48 0.86 -15.52
C MET A 168 -11.62 1.88 -16.65
N PRO A 169 -12.26 1.53 -17.79
CA PRO A 169 -12.48 2.47 -18.87
C PRO A 169 -13.62 3.43 -18.52
N VAL A 170 -13.40 4.73 -18.68
CA VAL A 170 -14.41 5.76 -18.39
C VAL A 170 -15.66 5.58 -19.26
N SER A 171 -15.50 5.14 -20.51
CA SER A 171 -16.60 4.89 -21.45
C SER A 171 -17.24 3.51 -21.32
N GLY A 172 -16.90 2.73 -20.28
CA GLY A 172 -17.43 1.38 -20.05
C GLY A 172 -16.84 0.29 -20.97
N LYS A 173 -16.00 0.65 -21.94
CA LYS A 173 -15.30 -0.27 -22.85
C LYS A 173 -13.87 0.19 -23.08
N PHE A 174 -12.95 -0.77 -23.06
CA PHE A 174 -11.56 -0.54 -23.45
C PHE A 174 -11.46 -0.34 -24.96
N SER A 175 -10.59 0.57 -25.41
CA SER A 175 -10.07 0.51 -26.77
C SER A 175 -9.17 -0.72 -26.94
N GLN A 176 -8.89 -1.10 -28.20
CA GLN A 176 -8.00 -2.25 -28.47
C GLN A 176 -6.65 -2.08 -27.79
N ARG A 177 -6.05 -0.90 -27.89
CA ARG A 177 -4.74 -0.62 -27.28
C ARG A 177 -4.76 -0.64 -25.75
N GLN A 178 -5.84 -0.14 -25.15
CA GLN A 178 -6.02 -0.21 -23.69
C GLN A 178 -6.18 -1.65 -23.23
N LEU A 179 -6.94 -2.47 -23.95
CA LEU A 179 -7.16 -3.88 -23.63
C LEU A 179 -5.86 -4.67 -23.70
N GLU A 180 -5.01 -4.43 -24.70
CA GLU A 180 -3.70 -5.08 -24.83
C GLU A 180 -2.85 -4.85 -23.57
N ILE A 181 -2.72 -3.60 -23.13
CA ILE A 181 -1.95 -3.28 -21.92
C ILE A 181 -2.63 -3.81 -20.65
N TYR A 182 -3.96 -3.68 -20.55
CA TYR A 182 -4.72 -4.17 -19.41
C TYR A 182 -4.55 -5.68 -19.23
N SER A 183 -4.64 -6.46 -20.32
CA SER A 183 -4.48 -7.92 -20.29
C SER A 183 -3.07 -8.35 -19.86
N ILE A 184 -2.04 -7.59 -20.24
CA ILE A 184 -0.67 -7.83 -19.76
C ILE A 184 -0.57 -7.62 -18.25
N VAL A 185 -1.17 -6.55 -17.72
CA VAL A 185 -1.17 -6.29 -16.28
C VAL A 185 -1.96 -7.35 -15.52
N GLU A 186 -3.11 -7.80 -16.05
CA GLU A 186 -3.91 -8.90 -15.51
C GLU A 186 -3.11 -10.21 -15.49
N GLU A 187 -2.43 -10.57 -16.58
CA GLU A 187 -1.53 -11.72 -16.64
C GLU A 187 -0.41 -11.63 -15.57
N CYS A 188 0.19 -10.45 -15.40
CA CYS A 188 1.20 -10.22 -14.36
C CYS A 188 0.64 -10.40 -12.94
N HIS A 189 -0.59 -9.96 -12.70
CA HIS A 189 -1.28 -10.12 -11.42
C HIS A 189 -1.53 -11.62 -11.13
N ASP A 190 -2.09 -12.35 -12.10
CA ASP A 190 -2.37 -13.77 -11.95
C ASP A 190 -1.07 -14.59 -11.77
N HIS A 191 -0.02 -14.26 -12.53
CA HIS A 191 1.29 -14.86 -12.35
C HIS A 191 1.84 -14.63 -10.94
N ALA A 192 1.68 -13.43 -10.38
CA ALA A 192 2.11 -13.16 -8.99
C ALA A 192 1.40 -14.07 -7.98
N LEU A 193 0.08 -14.29 -8.14
CA LEU A 193 -0.69 -15.19 -7.30
C LEU A 193 -0.24 -16.64 -7.45
N ASP A 194 0.05 -17.07 -8.67
CA ASP A 194 0.48 -18.44 -8.97
C ASP A 194 1.85 -18.78 -8.37
N VAL A 195 2.77 -17.83 -8.34
CA VAL A 195 4.14 -18.05 -7.83
C VAL A 195 4.31 -17.73 -6.35
N ALA A 196 3.41 -16.93 -5.77
CA ALA A 196 3.43 -16.56 -4.36
C ALA A 196 3.00 -17.74 -3.48
N LYS A 197 3.94 -18.62 -3.12
CA LYS A 197 3.71 -19.82 -2.30
C LYS A 197 4.59 -19.82 -1.05
N PRO A 198 4.21 -20.58 -0.02
CA PRO A 198 5.04 -20.73 1.17
C PRO A 198 6.49 -21.13 0.80
N GLY A 199 7.46 -20.40 1.37
CA GLY A 199 8.88 -20.59 1.11
C GLY A 199 9.47 -19.77 -0.04
N VAL A 200 8.65 -19.18 -0.91
CA VAL A 200 9.12 -18.28 -1.96
C VAL A 200 9.36 -16.88 -1.35
N LYS A 201 10.50 -16.27 -1.67
CA LYS A 201 10.80 -14.91 -1.22
C LYS A 201 9.97 -13.91 -2.04
N TRP A 202 9.42 -12.89 -1.38
CA TRP A 202 8.65 -11.83 -2.03
C TRP A 202 9.44 -11.12 -3.15
N ALA A 203 10.75 -10.95 -2.97
CA ALA A 203 11.62 -10.40 -4.00
C ALA A 203 11.66 -11.29 -5.27
N ASP A 204 11.64 -12.62 -5.11
CA ASP A 204 11.67 -13.54 -6.26
C ASP A 204 10.33 -13.48 -7.02
N VAL A 205 9.21 -13.35 -6.30
CA VAL A 205 7.88 -13.10 -6.90
C VAL A 205 7.91 -11.80 -7.69
N HIS A 206 8.40 -10.71 -7.10
CA HIS A 206 8.51 -9.40 -7.76
C HIS A 206 9.33 -9.50 -9.05
N PHE A 207 10.53 -10.05 -9.00
CA PHE A 207 11.39 -10.13 -10.18
C PHE A 207 10.84 -11.09 -11.24
N SER A 208 10.07 -12.12 -10.88
CA SER A 208 9.41 -12.97 -11.88
C SER A 208 8.34 -12.19 -12.66
N VAL A 209 7.57 -11.34 -11.97
CA VAL A 209 6.60 -10.45 -12.62
C VAL A 209 7.30 -9.39 -13.49
N CYS A 210 8.42 -8.83 -13.02
CA CYS A 210 9.21 -7.88 -13.82
C CYS A 210 9.68 -8.49 -15.15
N ARG A 211 10.09 -9.76 -15.14
CA ARG A 211 10.48 -10.48 -16.35
C ARG A 211 9.31 -10.65 -17.30
N LEU A 212 8.20 -11.17 -16.79
CA LEU A 212 6.99 -11.36 -17.59
C LEU A 212 6.53 -10.04 -18.22
N LEU A 213 6.42 -8.98 -17.43
CA LEU A 213 6.04 -7.66 -17.92
C LEU A 213 7.00 -7.17 -19.00
N PHE A 214 8.31 -7.29 -18.78
CA PHE A 214 9.31 -6.83 -19.76
C PHE A 214 9.23 -7.62 -21.08
N ASP A 215 9.00 -8.94 -21.03
CA ASP A 215 8.81 -9.77 -22.23
C ASP A 215 7.56 -9.34 -22.99
N ARG A 216 6.43 -9.11 -22.32
CA ARG A 216 5.20 -8.59 -22.95
C ARG A 216 5.38 -7.21 -23.57
N MET A 217 6.18 -6.33 -22.92
CA MET A 217 6.53 -5.04 -23.51
C MET A 217 7.42 -5.18 -24.77
N LYS A 218 8.28 -6.20 -24.84
CA LYS A 218 9.03 -6.53 -26.05
C LYS A 218 8.12 -6.99 -27.19
N GLU A 219 7.16 -7.84 -26.90
CA GLU A 219 6.17 -8.31 -27.90
C GLU A 219 5.37 -7.15 -28.51
N LEU A 220 5.08 -6.12 -27.71
CA LEU A 220 4.44 -4.87 -28.17
C LEU A 220 5.40 -3.90 -28.89
N GLY A 221 6.71 -4.23 -28.97
CA GLY A 221 7.73 -3.35 -29.54
C GLY A 221 8.10 -2.14 -28.66
N LEU A 222 7.69 -2.14 -27.38
CA LEU A 222 7.97 -1.05 -26.43
C LEU A 222 9.30 -1.23 -25.69
N ALA A 223 9.87 -2.44 -25.71
CA ALA A 223 11.15 -2.76 -25.09
C ALA A 223 12.02 -3.60 -26.06
N LYS A 224 13.34 -3.68 -25.78
CA LYS A 224 14.33 -4.43 -26.58
C LYS A 224 15.37 -5.04 -25.64
N GLY A 225 16.11 -6.04 -26.15
CA GLY A 225 17.26 -6.63 -25.47
C GLY A 225 16.93 -7.93 -24.74
N ASP A 226 17.92 -8.44 -24.01
CA ASP A 226 17.76 -9.61 -23.16
C ASP A 226 16.98 -9.26 -21.90
N THR A 227 16.03 -10.07 -21.55
CA THR A 227 15.12 -9.80 -20.42
C THR A 227 15.82 -9.89 -19.07
N GLU A 228 16.72 -10.88 -18.89
CA GLU A 228 17.44 -11.05 -17.63
C GLU A 228 18.40 -9.89 -17.37
N GLU A 229 19.14 -9.46 -18.41
CA GLU A 229 20.04 -8.32 -18.33
C GLU A 229 19.26 -7.01 -18.07
N ALA A 230 18.14 -6.82 -18.77
CA ALA A 230 17.30 -5.66 -18.62
C ALA A 230 16.69 -5.55 -17.21
N VAL A 231 16.16 -6.64 -16.67
CA VAL A 231 15.60 -6.67 -15.31
C VAL A 231 16.70 -6.46 -14.27
N LYS A 232 17.85 -7.08 -14.43
CA LYS A 232 19.03 -6.88 -13.57
C LYS A 232 19.53 -5.44 -13.58
N ALA A 233 19.47 -4.78 -14.72
CA ALA A 233 19.83 -3.36 -14.88
C ALA A 233 18.71 -2.40 -14.40
N GLY A 234 17.54 -2.89 -14.01
CA GLY A 234 16.43 -2.07 -13.56
C GLY A 234 15.56 -1.49 -14.68
N ALA A 235 15.74 -1.92 -15.95
CA ALA A 235 14.98 -1.37 -17.08
C ALA A 235 13.46 -1.62 -16.99
N HIS A 236 13.02 -2.65 -16.27
CA HIS A 236 11.60 -2.93 -15.98
C HIS A 236 10.93 -1.76 -15.22
N ALA A 237 11.69 -0.96 -14.47
CA ALA A 237 11.17 0.19 -13.74
C ALA A 237 10.59 1.29 -14.64
N MET A 238 10.85 1.27 -15.95
CA MET A 238 10.15 2.13 -16.92
C MET A 238 8.65 1.83 -17.01
N PHE A 239 8.23 0.61 -16.67
CA PHE A 239 6.85 0.12 -16.77
C PHE A 239 6.24 -0.21 -15.41
N LEU A 240 7.07 -0.59 -14.43
CA LEU A 240 6.68 -0.89 -13.05
C LEU A 240 7.59 -0.12 -12.10
N LEU A 241 7.14 1.05 -11.68
CA LEU A 241 7.92 2.02 -10.90
C LEU A 241 8.07 1.66 -9.41
N HIS A 242 7.32 0.68 -8.93
CA HIS A 242 7.22 0.32 -7.51
C HIS A 242 7.22 -1.20 -7.30
N GLY A 243 7.21 -1.65 -6.05
CA GLY A 243 7.04 -3.07 -5.72
C GLY A 243 5.63 -3.59 -6.01
N LEU A 244 5.45 -4.92 -5.94
CA LEU A 244 4.16 -5.57 -6.23
C LEU A 244 3.04 -5.21 -5.25
N GLY A 245 3.37 -4.86 -4.03
CA GLY A 245 2.38 -4.49 -3.03
C GLY A 245 2.95 -4.40 -1.62
N PRO A 246 2.19 -3.81 -0.69
CA PRO A 246 2.57 -3.66 0.71
C PRO A 246 2.38 -4.94 1.51
N TRP A 247 2.83 -4.93 2.77
CA TRP A 247 2.52 -5.95 3.77
C TRP A 247 1.08 -5.80 4.25
N MET A 248 0.32 -6.87 4.16
CA MET A 248 -1.04 -6.93 4.70
C MET A 248 -1.01 -6.98 6.23
N GLY A 249 -1.95 -6.28 6.86
CA GLY A 249 -2.09 -6.26 8.32
C GLY A 249 -2.68 -4.96 8.85
N THR A 250 -2.15 -4.50 9.98
CA THR A 250 -2.49 -3.20 10.57
C THR A 250 -1.71 -2.10 9.88
N GLY A 251 -2.37 -1.39 9.00
CA GLY A 251 -1.83 -0.36 8.12
C GLY A 251 -1.35 -0.92 6.78
N PRO A 252 -1.53 -0.13 5.70
CA PRO A 252 -1.02 -0.43 4.37
C PRO A 252 0.49 -0.26 4.29
#